data_1afad827743fbda9cb3b04a61eac38f5
#
_entry.id   1afad827743fbda9cb3b04a61eac38f5
#
_cell.length_a   1.000
_cell.length_b   1.000
_cell.length_c   1.000
_cell.angle_alpha   90.00
_cell.angle_beta   90.00
_cell.angle_gamma   90.00
#
_symmetry.space_group_name_H-M   'P 1'
#
loop_
_entity.id
_entity.type
_entity.pdbx_description
1 polymer ?
#
loop_
_entity_poly.entity_id
_entity_poly.type
_entity_poly.pdbx_seq_one_letter_code
_entity_poly.pdbx_strand_id
1 'polypeptide(L)'
;MGKLEGKVAAITASTRSIGRAIAESYLAEGAIVVISGRSEETGATALEEMNAGDNAIFIACDASNQSDVEGLIDGTVAHFGKIDIAVLNAGGILNAAPVAEMTDESWNYTLNLNLNHTFWGMRKALQHMLPQESGRIIAISSVEVKLRTATVSHYVATKHAINGLVKTAAHEVGESGVTVNAILPGFVKTDLFYESAPQTAEALGMDSLDEVADMYSQASAIKKPNTVEQVAAVAVMLARDEANNFTASLFPVDGGTMPY
;
A
#
# COMPACT_ATOMS: atom_id res chain seq x y z
N MET A 1 -9.76 14.06 20.71
CA MET A 1 -8.90 12.88 20.81
C MET A 1 -9.00 12.17 19.49
N GLY A 2 -7.87 11.92 18.83
CA GLY A 2 -7.83 11.27 17.53
C GLY A 2 -8.30 9.82 17.62
N LYS A 3 -8.73 9.27 16.50
CA LYS A 3 -9.26 7.88 16.45
C LYS A 3 -8.17 6.81 16.53
N LEU A 4 -6.90 7.20 16.38
CA LEU A 4 -5.74 6.30 16.45
C LEU A 4 -4.77 6.71 17.56
N GLU A 5 -5.26 7.41 18.58
CA GLU A 5 -4.45 7.93 19.69
C GLU A 5 -3.56 6.84 20.31
N GLY A 6 -2.24 7.06 20.28
CA GLY A 6 -1.23 6.15 20.83
C GLY A 6 -1.06 4.81 20.12
N LYS A 7 -1.71 4.57 18.97
CA LYS A 7 -1.45 3.41 18.10
C LYS A 7 -0.12 3.60 17.39
N VAL A 8 0.63 2.52 17.24
CA VAL A 8 1.91 2.48 16.51
C VAL A 8 1.70 1.84 15.15
N ALA A 9 1.99 2.58 14.09
CA ALA A 9 1.81 2.14 12.71
C ALA A 9 3.14 2.06 11.97
N ALA A 10 3.42 0.95 11.28
CA ALA A 10 4.50 0.84 10.29
C ALA A 10 3.92 0.84 8.88
N ILE A 11 4.50 1.64 7.97
CA ILE A 11 3.99 1.82 6.61
C ILE A 11 5.14 1.67 5.62
N THR A 12 5.05 0.70 4.72
CA THR A 12 6.07 0.50 3.68
C THR A 12 5.92 1.51 2.54
N ALA A 13 7.07 1.99 2.00
CA ALA A 13 7.13 2.95 0.89
C ALA A 13 6.28 4.20 1.14
N SER A 14 6.50 4.87 2.27
CA SER A 14 5.63 5.94 2.78
C SER A 14 6.27 7.34 2.79
N THR A 15 7.35 7.54 2.07
CA THR A 15 7.95 8.89 1.90
C THR A 15 7.21 9.76 0.89
N ARG A 16 6.34 9.18 0.05
CA ARG A 16 5.57 9.89 -0.98
C ARG A 16 4.21 9.22 -1.28
N SER A 17 3.40 9.86 -2.09
CA SER A 17 2.15 9.32 -2.67
C SER A 17 1.18 8.75 -1.62
N ILE A 18 0.55 7.59 -1.92
CA ILE A 18 -0.48 6.95 -1.06
C ILE A 18 0.08 6.64 0.34
N GLY A 19 1.29 6.07 0.42
CA GLY A 19 1.90 5.73 1.71
C GLY A 19 2.11 6.94 2.60
N ARG A 20 2.54 8.07 2.03
CA ARG A 20 2.69 9.33 2.74
C ARG A 20 1.35 9.89 3.22
N ALA A 21 0.34 9.91 2.36
CA ALA A 21 -0.99 10.41 2.73
C ALA A 21 -1.61 9.56 3.87
N ILE A 22 -1.35 8.25 3.88
CA ILE A 22 -1.77 7.38 5.00
C ILE A 22 -1.01 7.77 6.28
N ALA A 23 0.32 7.97 6.20
CA ALA A 23 1.13 8.38 7.35
C ALA A 23 0.66 9.70 7.96
N GLU A 24 0.47 10.72 7.12
CA GLU A 24 -0.03 12.04 7.54
C GLU A 24 -1.44 11.97 8.16
N SER A 25 -2.32 11.15 7.55
CA SER A 25 -3.68 10.94 8.09
C SER A 25 -3.67 10.21 9.44
N TYR A 26 -2.75 9.25 9.63
CA TYR A 26 -2.59 8.55 10.90
C TYR A 26 -2.06 9.46 11.99
N LEU A 27 -1.05 10.29 11.67
CA LEU A 27 -0.54 11.33 12.58
C LEU A 27 -1.64 12.31 12.99
N ALA A 28 -2.46 12.76 12.06
CA ALA A 28 -3.59 13.65 12.33
C ALA A 28 -4.64 13.02 13.27
N GLU A 29 -4.74 11.70 13.31
CA GLU A 29 -5.61 10.93 14.21
C GLU A 29 -4.91 10.49 15.51
N GLY A 30 -3.68 10.97 15.78
CA GLY A 30 -2.95 10.74 17.03
C GLY A 30 -2.10 9.47 17.07
N ALA A 31 -1.86 8.82 15.93
CA ALA A 31 -0.96 7.67 15.85
C ALA A 31 0.51 8.09 15.90
N ILE A 32 1.35 7.16 16.32
CA ILE A 32 2.80 7.19 16.11
C ILE A 32 3.08 6.42 14.82
N VAL A 33 3.91 6.97 13.92
CA VAL A 33 4.08 6.41 12.59
C VAL A 33 5.56 6.14 12.30
N VAL A 34 5.85 4.93 11.82
CA VAL A 34 7.14 4.58 11.23
C VAL A 34 6.98 4.59 9.72
N ILE A 35 7.58 5.60 9.10
CA ILE A 35 7.62 5.69 7.64
C ILE A 35 8.85 4.95 7.10
N SER A 36 8.78 4.50 5.84
CA SER A 36 9.90 3.82 5.21
C SER A 36 10.06 4.13 3.73
N GLY A 37 11.25 3.92 3.25
CA GLY A 37 11.67 4.09 1.87
C GLY A 37 13.12 3.67 1.69
N ARG A 38 13.63 3.69 0.46
CA ARG A 38 14.98 3.21 0.15
C ARG A 38 16.10 4.18 0.54
N SER A 39 15.80 5.48 0.61
CA SER A 39 16.80 6.54 0.79
C SER A 39 16.60 7.26 2.11
N GLU A 40 17.65 7.31 2.92
CA GLU A 40 17.70 8.11 4.15
C GLU A 40 17.43 9.60 3.90
N GLU A 41 17.93 10.14 2.78
CA GLU A 41 17.73 11.54 2.40
C GLU A 41 16.26 11.85 2.17
N THR A 42 15.55 11.02 1.37
CA THR A 42 14.11 11.20 1.15
C THR A 42 13.28 10.94 2.41
N GLY A 43 13.77 10.05 3.28
CA GLY A 43 13.17 9.80 4.59
C GLY A 43 13.25 11.01 5.51
N ALA A 44 14.43 11.62 5.62
CA ALA A 44 14.66 12.81 6.42
C ALA A 44 13.81 14.00 5.92
N THR A 45 13.78 14.23 4.60
CA THR A 45 12.93 15.25 3.99
C THR A 45 11.45 15.02 4.30
N ALA A 46 10.98 13.78 4.18
CA ALA A 46 9.59 13.45 4.48
C ALA A 46 9.22 13.71 5.94
N LEU A 47 10.10 13.35 6.89
CA LEU A 47 9.89 13.63 8.33
C LEU A 47 9.84 15.14 8.62
N GLU A 48 10.76 15.92 8.02
CA GLU A 48 10.78 17.37 8.18
C GLU A 48 9.48 18.01 7.67
N GLU A 49 9.03 17.62 6.49
CA GLU A 49 7.79 18.14 5.89
C GLU A 49 6.53 17.72 6.66
N MET A 50 6.49 16.52 7.26
CA MET A 50 5.39 16.07 8.12
C MET A 50 5.35 16.83 9.44
N ASN A 51 6.46 17.39 9.90
CA ASN A 51 6.59 18.15 11.13
C ASN A 51 5.96 17.45 12.35
N ALA A 52 6.11 16.12 12.45
CA ALA A 52 5.45 15.29 13.45
C ALA A 52 6.23 15.16 14.79
N GLY A 53 7.45 15.72 14.85
CA GLY A 53 8.33 15.58 16.03
C GLY A 53 8.59 14.10 16.34
N ASP A 54 8.48 13.73 17.61
CA ASP A 54 8.72 12.36 18.09
C ASP A 54 7.62 11.36 17.70
N ASN A 55 6.52 11.81 17.08
CA ASN A 55 5.43 10.94 16.65
C ASN A 55 5.69 10.29 15.28
N ALA A 56 6.80 10.61 14.61
CA ALA A 56 7.20 9.94 13.39
C ALA A 56 8.70 9.64 13.37
N ILE A 57 9.08 8.45 12.92
CA ILE A 57 10.46 8.09 12.61
C ILE A 57 10.54 7.47 11.22
N PHE A 58 11.76 7.44 10.65
CA PHE A 58 12.06 6.77 9.40
C PHE A 58 12.93 5.53 9.66
N ILE A 59 12.62 4.44 8.95
CA ILE A 59 13.47 3.25 8.87
C ILE A 59 13.70 2.94 7.39
N ALA A 60 14.97 2.86 6.96
CA ALA A 60 15.30 2.48 5.60
C ALA A 60 14.79 1.06 5.28
N CYS A 61 14.13 0.91 4.13
CA CYS A 61 13.55 -0.36 3.72
C CYS A 61 13.43 -0.40 2.19
N ASP A 62 14.13 -1.31 1.54
CA ASP A 62 13.81 -1.74 0.19
C ASP A 62 12.74 -2.82 0.26
N ALA A 63 11.53 -2.49 -0.15
CA ALA A 63 10.40 -3.40 -0.10
C ALA A 63 10.55 -4.63 -1.02
N SER A 64 11.52 -4.65 -1.94
CA SER A 64 11.84 -5.85 -2.74
C SER A 64 12.75 -6.84 -2.01
N ASN A 65 13.22 -6.49 -0.80
CA ASN A 65 14.14 -7.27 0.03
C ASN A 65 13.45 -7.76 1.31
N GLN A 66 13.46 -9.07 1.55
CA GLN A 66 12.83 -9.68 2.72
C GLN A 66 13.38 -9.15 4.04
N SER A 67 14.72 -9.08 4.19
CA SER A 67 15.35 -8.66 5.45
C SER A 67 15.00 -7.24 5.83
N ASP A 68 14.84 -6.35 4.83
CA ASP A 68 14.49 -4.95 5.06
C ASP A 68 13.03 -4.80 5.50
N VAL A 69 12.12 -5.54 4.85
CA VAL A 69 10.69 -5.55 5.22
C VAL A 69 10.48 -6.10 6.64
N GLU A 70 11.14 -7.22 6.96
CA GLU A 70 11.08 -7.78 8.31
C GLU A 70 11.77 -6.85 9.32
N GLY A 71 12.89 -6.24 8.95
CA GLY A 71 13.63 -5.26 9.75
C GLY A 71 12.84 -4.00 10.06
N LEU A 72 12.00 -3.52 9.15
CA LEU A 72 11.08 -2.40 9.40
C LEU A 72 10.09 -2.75 10.54
N ILE A 73 9.49 -3.92 10.50
CA ILE A 73 8.52 -4.35 11.52
C ILE A 73 9.22 -4.57 12.87
N ASP A 74 10.35 -5.32 12.88
CA ASP A 74 11.11 -5.57 14.10
C ASP A 74 11.67 -4.27 14.70
N GLY A 75 12.18 -3.36 13.85
CA GLY A 75 12.67 -2.04 14.27
C GLY A 75 11.57 -1.16 14.87
N THR A 76 10.35 -1.23 14.33
CA THR A 76 9.18 -0.56 14.91
C THR A 76 8.91 -1.07 16.33
N VAL A 77 8.88 -2.38 16.51
CA VAL A 77 8.63 -2.98 17.83
C VAL A 77 9.79 -2.71 18.79
N ALA A 78 11.03 -2.77 18.33
CA ALA A 78 12.20 -2.46 19.15
C ALA A 78 12.19 -1.01 19.66
N HIS A 79 11.70 -0.07 18.85
CA HIS A 79 11.68 1.36 19.21
C HIS A 79 10.50 1.72 20.10
N PHE A 80 9.28 1.21 19.80
CA PHE A 80 8.03 1.62 20.45
C PHE A 80 7.42 0.55 21.37
N GLY A 81 8.03 -0.64 21.45
CA GLY A 81 7.58 -1.77 22.28
C GLY A 81 6.39 -2.54 21.72
N LYS A 82 5.77 -2.10 20.62
CA LYS A 82 4.59 -2.72 20.00
C LYS A 82 4.45 -2.33 18.53
N ILE A 83 3.56 -3.02 17.84
CA ILE A 83 3.02 -2.61 16.55
C ILE A 83 1.50 -2.88 16.53
N ASP A 84 0.70 -1.84 16.36
CA ASP A 84 -0.76 -1.93 16.30
C ASP A 84 -1.28 -2.03 14.86
N ILE A 85 -0.59 -1.37 13.90
CA ILE A 85 -1.02 -1.27 12.51
C ILE A 85 0.16 -1.53 11.58
N ALA A 86 -0.01 -2.41 10.60
CA ALA A 86 0.94 -2.62 9.50
C ALA A 86 0.25 -2.30 8.16
N VAL A 87 0.75 -1.28 7.45
CA VAL A 87 0.28 -0.92 6.11
C VAL A 87 1.31 -1.38 5.08
N LEU A 88 0.95 -2.40 4.31
CA LEU A 88 1.80 -3.00 3.28
C LEU A 88 1.48 -2.31 1.95
N ASN A 89 2.08 -1.13 1.77
CA ASN A 89 1.74 -0.20 0.71
C ASN A 89 2.64 -0.30 -0.53
N ALA A 90 3.90 -0.73 -0.38
CA ALA A 90 4.83 -0.77 -1.51
C ALA A 90 4.26 -1.55 -2.71
N GLY A 91 4.52 -1.06 -3.90
CA GLY A 91 4.09 -1.71 -5.13
C GLY A 91 4.49 -0.93 -6.37
N GLY A 92 4.57 -1.64 -7.48
CA GLY A 92 4.96 -1.10 -8.78
C GLY A 92 5.40 -2.20 -9.72
N ILE A 93 5.96 -1.80 -10.85
CA ILE A 93 6.54 -2.69 -11.87
C ILE A 93 7.95 -2.20 -12.23
N LEU A 94 8.76 -3.07 -12.82
CA LEU A 94 10.04 -2.65 -13.41
C LEU A 94 9.81 -2.17 -14.86
N ASN A 95 9.22 -3.05 -15.69
CA ASN A 95 8.92 -2.75 -17.09
C ASN A 95 7.55 -3.34 -17.46
N ALA A 96 6.86 -2.71 -18.40
CA ALA A 96 5.67 -3.25 -19.04
C ALA A 96 6.05 -3.98 -20.34
N ALA A 97 5.49 -5.17 -20.57
CA ALA A 97 5.69 -5.94 -21.80
C ALA A 97 4.55 -6.95 -22.03
N PRO A 98 4.24 -7.33 -23.26
CA PRO A 98 3.39 -8.48 -23.55
C PRO A 98 3.92 -9.75 -22.85
N VAL A 99 3.04 -10.70 -22.50
CA VAL A 99 3.43 -11.93 -21.79
C VAL A 99 4.56 -12.69 -22.51
N ALA A 100 4.53 -12.73 -23.84
CA ALA A 100 5.55 -13.42 -24.64
C ALA A 100 6.94 -12.76 -24.62
N GLU A 101 7.01 -11.50 -24.19
CA GLU A 101 8.24 -10.69 -24.16
C GLU A 101 8.65 -10.31 -22.72
N MET A 102 7.84 -10.70 -21.73
CA MET A 102 8.11 -10.41 -20.32
C MET A 102 9.39 -11.13 -19.87
N THR A 103 10.36 -10.35 -19.37
CA THR A 103 11.61 -10.93 -18.87
C THR A 103 11.43 -11.51 -17.48
N ASP A 104 12.20 -12.54 -17.14
CA ASP A 104 12.23 -13.12 -15.80
C ASP A 104 12.67 -12.08 -14.73
N GLU A 105 13.53 -11.14 -15.10
CA GLU A 105 13.95 -10.04 -14.22
C GLU A 105 12.76 -9.16 -13.84
N SER A 106 12.00 -8.69 -14.84
CA SER A 106 10.81 -7.84 -14.59
C SER A 106 9.73 -8.59 -13.83
N TRP A 107 9.51 -9.86 -14.17
CA TRP A 107 8.60 -10.74 -13.47
C TRP A 107 8.98 -10.88 -11.99
N ASN A 108 10.21 -11.32 -11.70
CA ASN A 108 10.67 -11.58 -10.32
C ASN A 108 10.74 -10.31 -9.48
N TYR A 109 11.21 -9.19 -10.06
CA TYR A 109 11.23 -7.90 -9.36
C TYR A 109 9.81 -7.50 -8.95
N THR A 110 8.84 -7.59 -9.87
CA THR A 110 7.45 -7.24 -9.60
C THR A 110 6.81 -8.15 -8.56
N LEU A 111 7.11 -9.45 -8.59
CA LEU A 111 6.68 -10.38 -7.55
C LEU A 111 7.23 -9.98 -6.17
N ASN A 112 8.53 -9.70 -6.10
CA ASN A 112 9.16 -9.34 -4.82
C ASN A 112 8.59 -8.04 -4.26
N LEU A 113 8.50 -7.00 -5.10
CA LEU A 113 8.03 -5.69 -4.68
C LEU A 113 6.56 -5.67 -4.26
N ASN A 114 5.70 -6.49 -4.86
CA ASN A 114 4.27 -6.48 -4.56
C ASN A 114 3.85 -7.65 -3.66
N LEU A 115 3.97 -8.89 -4.15
CA LEU A 115 3.42 -10.07 -3.47
C LEU A 115 4.29 -10.52 -2.30
N ASN A 116 5.57 -10.75 -2.56
CA ASN A 116 6.48 -11.26 -1.53
C ASN A 116 6.64 -10.25 -0.39
N HIS A 117 6.78 -8.96 -0.71
CA HIS A 117 6.76 -7.87 0.26
C HIS A 117 5.52 -7.94 1.16
N THR A 118 4.32 -8.07 0.58
CA THR A 118 3.07 -8.16 1.34
C THR A 118 3.07 -9.40 2.25
N PHE A 119 3.54 -10.54 1.74
CA PHE A 119 3.66 -11.76 2.54
C PHE A 119 4.68 -11.62 3.67
N TRP A 120 5.88 -11.12 3.40
CA TRP A 120 6.93 -10.96 4.43
C TRP A 120 6.50 -10.00 5.54
N GLY A 121 5.95 -8.84 5.16
CA GLY A 121 5.47 -7.84 6.11
C GLY A 121 4.29 -8.36 6.94
N MET A 122 3.31 -9.02 6.30
CA MET A 122 2.16 -9.63 6.97
C MET A 122 2.61 -10.70 7.96
N ARG A 123 3.47 -11.65 7.53
CA ARG A 123 3.99 -12.71 8.38
C ARG A 123 4.71 -12.14 9.61
N LYS A 124 5.58 -11.16 9.40
CA LYS A 124 6.35 -10.55 10.48
C LYS A 124 5.45 -9.76 11.43
N ALA A 125 4.50 -8.98 10.93
CA ALA A 125 3.54 -8.26 11.76
C ALA A 125 2.70 -9.22 12.60
N LEU A 126 2.21 -10.32 12.03
CA LEU A 126 1.45 -11.34 12.76
C LEU A 126 2.24 -11.97 13.89
N GLN A 127 3.57 -12.19 13.74
CA GLN A 127 4.40 -12.72 14.82
C GLN A 127 4.39 -11.83 16.08
N HIS A 128 4.22 -10.52 15.91
CA HIS A 128 4.09 -9.56 17.01
C HIS A 128 2.65 -9.34 17.46
N MET A 129 1.70 -9.28 16.52
CA MET A 129 0.30 -8.97 16.81
C MET A 129 -0.47 -10.12 17.46
N LEU A 130 -0.15 -11.39 17.13
CA LEU A 130 -0.82 -12.55 17.71
C LEU A 130 -0.61 -12.66 19.23
N PRO A 131 0.61 -12.52 19.78
CA PRO A 131 0.81 -12.48 21.23
C PRO A 131 0.18 -11.25 21.90
N GLN A 132 -0.05 -10.15 21.15
CA GLN A 132 -0.75 -8.96 21.66
C GLN A 132 -2.28 -9.12 21.66
N GLU A 133 -2.82 -10.16 21.00
CA GLU A 133 -4.26 -10.37 20.76
C GLU A 133 -4.93 -9.14 20.14
N SER A 134 -4.19 -8.35 19.36
CA SER A 134 -4.64 -7.12 18.72
C SER A 134 -3.74 -6.75 17.55
N GLY A 135 -4.33 -6.29 16.46
CA GLY A 135 -3.58 -5.79 15.31
C GLY A 135 -4.46 -5.45 14.12
N ARG A 136 -3.93 -4.64 13.22
CA ARG A 136 -4.56 -4.25 11.95
C ARG A 136 -3.54 -4.40 10.82
N ILE A 137 -3.82 -5.26 9.87
CA ILE A 137 -3.01 -5.40 8.66
C ILE A 137 -3.82 -4.91 7.47
N ILE A 138 -3.25 -3.95 6.74
CA ILE A 138 -3.88 -3.31 5.58
C ILE A 138 -2.92 -3.42 4.40
N ALA A 139 -3.28 -4.25 3.40
CA ALA A 139 -2.52 -4.36 2.15
C ALA A 139 -3.08 -3.39 1.10
N ILE A 140 -2.18 -2.72 0.37
CA ILE A 140 -2.59 -1.91 -0.79
C ILE A 140 -2.54 -2.79 -2.05
N SER A 141 -3.72 -3.25 -2.46
CA SER A 141 -3.94 -4.02 -3.69
C SER A 141 -4.19 -3.07 -4.88
N SER A 142 -5.13 -3.37 -5.76
CA SER A 142 -5.47 -2.55 -6.92
C SER A 142 -6.81 -3.00 -7.52
N VAL A 143 -7.47 -2.12 -8.28
CA VAL A 143 -8.59 -2.49 -9.17
C VAL A 143 -8.19 -3.48 -10.27
N GLU A 144 -6.90 -3.64 -10.54
CA GLU A 144 -6.36 -4.61 -11.52
C GLU A 144 -6.73 -6.06 -11.20
N VAL A 145 -7.22 -6.35 -10.00
CA VAL A 145 -7.82 -7.65 -9.65
C VAL A 145 -9.13 -7.95 -10.37
N LYS A 146 -9.71 -6.98 -11.04
CA LYS A 146 -10.93 -7.14 -11.86
C LYS A 146 -10.74 -6.63 -13.28
N LEU A 147 -9.73 -5.81 -13.50
CA LEU A 147 -9.31 -5.34 -14.82
C LEU A 147 -8.30 -6.33 -15.42
N ARG A 148 -7.94 -6.09 -16.66
CA ARG A 148 -7.05 -6.93 -17.44
C ARG A 148 -6.17 -6.07 -18.34
N THR A 149 -5.47 -5.13 -17.72
CA THR A 149 -4.61 -4.22 -18.45
C THR A 149 -3.50 -5.02 -19.14
N ALA A 150 -3.43 -4.89 -20.46
CA ALA A 150 -2.40 -5.52 -21.27
C ALA A 150 -1.00 -5.04 -20.82
N THR A 151 0.02 -5.84 -21.09
CA THR A 151 1.44 -5.55 -20.83
C THR A 151 1.88 -5.54 -19.37
N VAL A 152 0.98 -5.62 -18.39
CA VAL A 152 1.30 -5.63 -16.96
C VAL A 152 0.85 -6.92 -16.26
N SER A 153 0.94 -8.05 -16.95
CA SER A 153 0.48 -9.37 -16.47
C SER A 153 1.07 -9.79 -15.12
N HIS A 154 2.34 -9.51 -14.87
CA HIS A 154 3.03 -9.75 -13.59
C HIS A 154 2.41 -8.94 -12.46
N TYR A 155 2.08 -7.67 -12.67
CA TYR A 155 1.40 -6.83 -11.69
C TYR A 155 -0.02 -7.33 -11.40
N VAL A 156 -0.80 -7.59 -12.45
CA VAL A 156 -2.15 -8.15 -12.33
C VAL A 156 -2.14 -9.45 -11.54
N ALA A 157 -1.20 -10.36 -11.84
CA ALA A 157 -1.04 -11.62 -11.13
C ALA A 157 -0.74 -11.39 -9.63
N THR A 158 0.19 -10.48 -9.30
CA THR A 158 0.53 -10.19 -7.90
C THR A 158 -0.64 -9.60 -7.13
N LYS A 159 -1.42 -8.69 -7.72
CA LYS A 159 -2.56 -8.06 -7.05
C LYS A 159 -3.71 -9.05 -6.83
N HIS A 160 -3.95 -10.00 -7.74
CA HIS A 160 -4.87 -11.12 -7.49
C HIS A 160 -4.39 -12.01 -6.34
N ALA A 161 -3.10 -12.36 -6.30
CA ALA A 161 -2.52 -13.19 -5.25
C ALA A 161 -2.60 -12.52 -3.86
N ILE A 162 -2.37 -11.21 -3.77
CA ILE A 162 -2.51 -10.44 -2.53
C ILE A 162 -3.94 -10.57 -1.97
N ASN A 163 -4.96 -10.49 -2.80
CA ASN A 163 -6.34 -10.64 -2.35
C ASN A 163 -6.64 -12.05 -1.79
N GLY A 164 -6.04 -13.07 -2.40
CA GLY A 164 -6.09 -14.44 -1.86
C GLY A 164 -5.41 -14.55 -0.50
N LEU A 165 -4.18 -14.01 -0.40
CA LEU A 165 -3.41 -13.99 0.84
C LEU A 165 -4.14 -13.27 1.98
N VAL A 166 -4.71 -12.09 1.72
CA VAL A 166 -5.49 -11.30 2.70
C VAL A 166 -6.66 -12.11 3.24
N LYS A 167 -7.44 -12.76 2.36
CA LYS A 167 -8.60 -13.55 2.78
C LYS A 167 -8.20 -14.75 3.62
N THR A 168 -7.16 -15.48 3.21
CA THR A 168 -6.68 -16.66 3.93
C THR A 168 -6.12 -16.27 5.31
N ALA A 169 -5.23 -15.29 5.37
CA ALA A 169 -4.65 -14.82 6.62
C ALA A 169 -5.71 -14.31 7.60
N ALA A 170 -6.72 -13.57 7.11
CA ALA A 170 -7.83 -13.12 7.95
C ALA A 170 -8.61 -14.26 8.61
N HIS A 171 -8.81 -15.38 7.91
CA HIS A 171 -9.46 -16.56 8.48
C HIS A 171 -8.57 -17.31 9.48
N GLU A 172 -7.25 -17.32 9.28
CA GLU A 172 -6.29 -17.96 10.19
C GLU A 172 -6.21 -17.23 11.54
N VAL A 173 -6.39 -15.89 11.55
CA VAL A 173 -6.19 -15.06 12.75
C VAL A 173 -7.46 -14.46 13.32
N GLY A 174 -8.64 -14.80 12.81
CA GLY A 174 -9.91 -14.15 13.14
C GLY A 174 -10.27 -14.18 14.62
N GLU A 175 -9.85 -15.21 15.37
CA GLU A 175 -10.10 -15.32 16.81
C GLU A 175 -9.08 -14.58 17.68
N SER A 176 -8.02 -14.03 17.09
CA SER A 176 -6.90 -13.39 17.80
C SER A 176 -7.01 -11.87 17.95
N GLY A 177 -8.16 -11.27 17.65
CA GLY A 177 -8.33 -9.82 17.68
C GLY A 177 -7.58 -9.05 16.57
N VAL A 178 -6.97 -9.77 15.62
CA VAL A 178 -6.25 -9.19 14.46
C VAL A 178 -7.18 -9.18 13.25
N THR A 179 -7.22 -8.06 12.53
CA THR A 179 -7.94 -7.96 11.24
C THR A 179 -6.97 -7.81 10.08
N VAL A 180 -7.31 -8.42 8.94
CA VAL A 180 -6.50 -8.36 7.71
C VAL A 180 -7.42 -7.97 6.56
N ASN A 181 -7.12 -6.82 5.92
CA ASN A 181 -7.93 -6.27 4.84
C ASN A 181 -7.05 -5.77 3.69
N ALA A 182 -7.66 -5.53 2.53
CA ALA A 182 -7.01 -4.86 1.42
C ALA A 182 -7.81 -3.63 0.98
N ILE A 183 -7.10 -2.56 0.60
CA ILE A 183 -7.65 -1.42 -0.12
C ILE A 183 -7.29 -1.59 -1.59
N LEU A 184 -8.24 -1.32 -2.47
CA LEU A 184 -8.10 -1.47 -3.92
C LEU A 184 -8.25 -0.11 -4.59
N PRO A 185 -7.18 0.69 -4.68
CA PRO A 185 -7.24 1.96 -5.38
C PRO A 185 -7.50 1.75 -6.87
N GLY A 186 -8.34 2.61 -7.45
CA GLY A 186 -8.42 2.83 -8.87
C GLY A 186 -7.29 3.73 -9.36
N PHE A 187 -7.53 4.46 -10.46
CA PHE A 187 -6.56 5.42 -10.94
C PHE A 187 -6.36 6.56 -9.94
N VAL A 188 -5.11 6.76 -9.51
CA VAL A 188 -4.67 7.85 -8.63
C VAL A 188 -3.50 8.57 -9.31
N LYS A 189 -3.53 9.91 -9.42
CA LYS A 189 -2.40 10.71 -9.91
C LYS A 189 -1.28 10.71 -8.86
N THR A 190 -0.45 9.68 -8.88
CA THR A 190 0.72 9.50 -8.00
C THR A 190 2.02 9.84 -8.75
N ASP A 191 3.14 9.91 -8.04
CA ASP A 191 4.46 10.04 -8.67
C ASP A 191 4.72 8.93 -9.68
N LEU A 192 4.30 7.68 -9.37
CA LEU A 192 4.39 6.55 -10.29
C LEU A 192 3.66 6.80 -11.61
N PHE A 193 2.49 7.45 -11.56
CA PHE A 193 1.79 7.86 -12.78
C PHE A 193 2.63 8.85 -13.58
N TYR A 194 3.14 9.90 -12.99
CA TYR A 194 3.95 10.90 -13.70
C TYR A 194 5.26 10.33 -14.23
N GLU A 195 5.83 9.32 -13.57
CA GLU A 195 7.03 8.61 -14.04
C GLU A 195 6.72 7.71 -15.26
N SER A 196 5.55 7.08 -15.34
CA SER A 196 5.18 6.11 -16.38
C SER A 196 4.32 6.67 -17.52
N ALA A 197 3.56 7.73 -17.27
CA ALA A 197 2.65 8.31 -18.25
C ALA A 197 3.31 8.82 -19.55
N PRO A 198 4.55 9.34 -19.56
CA PRO A 198 5.21 9.71 -20.80
C PRO A 198 5.36 8.54 -21.79
N GLN A 199 5.76 7.36 -21.30
CA GLN A 199 5.88 6.16 -22.13
C GLN A 199 4.51 5.67 -22.63
N THR A 200 3.49 5.78 -21.76
CA THR A 200 2.11 5.43 -22.11
C THR A 200 1.57 6.36 -23.19
N ALA A 201 1.81 7.68 -23.07
CA ALA A 201 1.40 8.65 -24.06
C ALA A 201 2.03 8.37 -25.44
N GLU A 202 3.34 8.12 -25.46
CA GLU A 202 4.06 7.76 -26.68
C GLU A 202 3.49 6.48 -27.33
N ALA A 203 3.31 5.42 -26.53
CA ALA A 203 2.80 4.13 -27.01
C ALA A 203 1.37 4.19 -27.58
N LEU A 204 0.55 5.13 -27.08
CA LEU A 204 -0.84 5.32 -27.49
C LEU A 204 -1.03 6.46 -28.49
N GLY A 205 0.03 7.18 -28.85
CA GLY A 205 -0.03 8.33 -29.75
C GLY A 205 -0.82 9.51 -29.15
N MET A 206 -0.75 9.69 -27.83
CA MET A 206 -1.38 10.80 -27.10
C MET A 206 -0.43 11.99 -27.00
N ASP A 207 -0.97 13.21 -27.08
CA ASP A 207 -0.17 14.42 -27.11
C ASP A 207 0.19 14.95 -25.70
N SER A 208 -0.46 14.46 -24.65
CA SER A 208 -0.25 14.97 -23.29
C SER A 208 -0.50 13.92 -22.18
N LEU A 209 0.09 14.18 -21.00
CA LEU A 209 -0.17 13.37 -19.79
C LEU A 209 -1.62 13.53 -19.30
N ASP A 210 -2.26 14.66 -19.59
CA ASP A 210 -3.65 14.87 -19.22
C ASP A 210 -4.58 14.00 -20.06
N GLU A 211 -4.29 13.75 -21.34
CA GLU A 211 -5.04 12.79 -22.15
C GLU A 211 -4.92 11.36 -21.59
N VAL A 212 -3.74 10.94 -21.13
CA VAL A 212 -3.54 9.65 -20.46
C VAL A 212 -4.35 9.60 -19.16
N ALA A 213 -4.31 10.67 -18.36
CA ALA A 213 -5.07 10.75 -17.12
C ALA A 213 -6.58 10.73 -17.37
N ASP A 214 -7.04 11.41 -18.41
CA ASP A 214 -8.45 11.42 -18.80
C ASP A 214 -8.89 10.03 -19.28
N MET A 215 -8.08 9.34 -20.09
CA MET A 215 -8.36 7.98 -20.53
C MET A 215 -8.60 7.05 -19.33
N TYR A 216 -7.69 7.07 -18.33
CA TYR A 216 -7.88 6.26 -17.12
C TYR A 216 -9.11 6.70 -16.31
N SER A 217 -9.37 8.01 -16.22
CA SER A 217 -10.52 8.56 -15.49
C SER A 217 -11.86 8.16 -16.12
N GLN A 218 -11.93 8.06 -17.45
CA GLN A 218 -13.13 7.65 -18.17
C GLN A 218 -13.57 6.22 -17.84
N ALA A 219 -12.69 5.37 -17.34
CA ALA A 219 -13.04 4.02 -16.89
C ALA A 219 -13.89 4.02 -15.60
N SER A 220 -13.85 5.08 -14.79
CA SER A 220 -14.61 5.18 -13.55
C SER A 220 -16.02 5.76 -13.78
N ALA A 221 -16.97 5.45 -12.90
CA ALA A 221 -18.32 6.02 -12.98
C ALA A 221 -18.31 7.54 -12.69
N ILE A 222 -17.44 8.01 -11.80
CA ILE A 222 -17.34 9.44 -11.43
C ILE A 222 -16.46 10.27 -12.38
N LYS A 223 -15.82 9.64 -13.38
CA LYS A 223 -15.00 10.29 -14.43
C LYS A 223 -13.89 11.21 -13.91
N LYS A 224 -13.30 10.86 -12.80
CA LYS A 224 -12.22 11.63 -12.15
C LYS A 224 -11.19 10.68 -11.54
N PRO A 225 -9.90 11.10 -11.48
CA PRO A 225 -8.91 10.37 -10.69
C PRO A 225 -9.34 10.31 -9.22
N ASN A 226 -8.99 9.24 -8.54
CA ASN A 226 -9.03 9.22 -7.08
C ASN A 226 -7.85 10.05 -6.53
N THR A 227 -7.98 10.53 -5.30
CA THR A 227 -6.88 11.21 -4.60
C THR A 227 -6.23 10.28 -3.56
N VAL A 228 -5.00 10.61 -3.17
CA VAL A 228 -4.29 9.84 -2.15
C VAL A 228 -4.99 9.93 -0.79
N GLU A 229 -5.64 11.06 -0.50
CA GLU A 229 -6.41 11.30 0.73
C GLU A 229 -7.67 10.40 0.79
N GLN A 230 -8.30 10.11 -0.34
CA GLN A 230 -9.44 9.19 -0.39
C GLN A 230 -9.01 7.76 -0.02
N VAL A 231 -7.82 7.33 -0.47
CA VAL A 231 -7.25 6.03 -0.08
C VAL A 231 -6.88 6.04 1.41
N ALA A 232 -6.26 7.12 1.89
CA ALA A 232 -5.88 7.29 3.29
C ALA A 232 -7.10 7.30 4.23
N ALA A 233 -8.22 7.90 3.82
CA ALA A 233 -9.46 7.89 4.61
C ALA A 233 -9.98 6.47 4.88
N VAL A 234 -9.89 5.56 3.90
CA VAL A 234 -10.24 4.15 4.09
C VAL A 234 -9.21 3.44 4.99
N ALA A 235 -7.92 3.76 4.85
CA ALA A 235 -6.89 3.21 5.73
C ALA A 235 -7.12 3.63 7.20
N VAL A 236 -7.47 4.90 7.46
CA VAL A 236 -7.86 5.37 8.80
C VAL A 236 -9.10 4.61 9.31
N MET A 237 -10.13 4.44 8.49
CA MET A 237 -11.33 3.69 8.88
C MET A 237 -10.99 2.26 9.31
N LEU A 238 -10.15 1.55 8.57
CA LEU A 238 -9.78 0.17 8.84
C LEU A 238 -8.83 0.02 10.05
N ALA A 239 -8.12 1.07 10.41
CA ALA A 239 -7.18 1.08 11.54
C ALA A 239 -7.85 1.30 12.90
N ARG A 240 -9.08 1.81 12.94
CA ARG A 240 -9.82 2.14 14.17
C ARG A 240 -10.24 0.90 14.95
N ASP A 241 -10.51 1.09 16.24
CA ASP A 241 -11.04 0.02 17.10
C ASP A 241 -12.46 -0.39 16.67
N GLU A 242 -13.27 0.57 16.20
CA GLU A 242 -14.62 0.29 15.71
C GLU A 242 -14.66 -0.59 14.44
N ALA A 243 -13.52 -0.74 13.75
CA ALA A 243 -13.38 -1.62 12.58
C ALA A 243 -13.01 -3.07 12.92
N ASN A 244 -13.11 -3.47 14.18
CA ASN A 244 -12.73 -4.81 14.65
C ASN A 244 -13.51 -5.98 14.02
N ASN A 245 -14.63 -5.71 13.37
CA ASN A 245 -15.41 -6.69 12.60
C ASN A 245 -15.23 -6.58 11.08
N PHE A 246 -14.31 -5.72 10.62
CA PHE A 246 -13.93 -5.65 9.21
C PHE A 246 -12.66 -6.47 9.01
N THR A 247 -12.81 -7.70 8.48
CA THR A 247 -11.70 -8.57 8.13
C THR A 247 -12.00 -9.36 6.86
N ALA A 248 -11.01 -9.92 6.20
CA ALA A 248 -11.10 -10.62 4.91
C ALA A 248 -11.72 -9.79 3.78
N SER A 249 -11.81 -8.47 3.93
CA SER A 249 -12.56 -7.59 3.04
C SER A 249 -11.63 -6.85 2.08
N LEU A 250 -12.19 -6.57 0.91
CA LEU A 250 -11.52 -5.86 -0.18
C LEU A 250 -12.28 -4.54 -0.39
N PHE A 251 -11.65 -3.42 -0.07
CA PHE A 251 -12.29 -2.09 -0.09
C PHE A 251 -11.89 -1.31 -1.34
N PRO A 252 -12.75 -1.20 -2.37
CA PRO A 252 -12.46 -0.38 -3.53
C PRO A 252 -12.48 1.11 -3.19
N VAL A 253 -11.49 1.84 -3.71
CA VAL A 253 -11.43 3.30 -3.76
C VAL A 253 -11.16 3.65 -5.22
N ASP A 254 -12.15 3.50 -6.07
CA ASP A 254 -11.97 3.42 -7.51
C ASP A 254 -12.98 4.24 -8.35
N GLY A 255 -13.84 4.98 -7.67
CA GLY A 255 -14.87 5.76 -8.35
C GLY A 255 -15.84 4.92 -9.19
N GLY A 256 -16.00 3.61 -8.88
CA GLY A 256 -16.85 2.70 -9.64
C GLY A 256 -16.20 2.19 -10.94
N THR A 257 -14.89 2.00 -10.94
CA THR A 257 -14.14 1.44 -12.08
C THR A 257 -14.33 -0.07 -12.21
N MET A 258 -14.34 -0.80 -11.06
CA MET A 258 -14.44 -2.26 -11.08
C MET A 258 -15.84 -2.73 -11.45
N PRO A 259 -15.98 -3.69 -12.39
CA PRO A 259 -17.22 -4.43 -12.56
C PRO A 259 -17.43 -5.37 -11.35
N TYR A 260 -18.60 -5.38 -10.79
CA TYR A 260 -19.02 -6.28 -9.71
C TYR A 260 -19.54 -7.60 -10.23
#